data_856f134a141e1376e47ec4d6bd351d93
#
_entry.id   856f134a141e1376e47ec4d6bd351d93
#
_cell.length_a   1.000
_cell.length_b   1.000
_cell.length_c   1.000
_cell.angle_alpha   90.00
_cell.angle_beta   90.00
_cell.angle_gamma   90.00
#
_symmetry.space_group_name_H-M   'P 1'
#
loop_
_entity.id
_entity.type
_entity.pdbx_description
1 polymer ?
#
loop_
_entity_poly.entity_id
_entity_poly.type
_entity_poly.pdbx_seq_one_letter_code
_entity_poly.pdbx_strand_id
1 'polypeptide(L)'
;TSAGNISAVNFTITGTDENGDTVTETRTGPNANTVTTTEAFLTVTSVSVDAAVGTNTSVGFSATSTTKGIVFAGATRVRGMHGVSNASTAGAMIIRNTSHSGAKRLEIDAPASAGLIDPYIPDEGIRYPNGAYIDISSGFDSVTVFFDGKSQ
;
A
#
# COMPACT_ATOMS: atom_id res chain seq x y z
N THR A 1 -6.75 14.37 10.47
CA THR A 1 -7.05 14.41 11.90
C THR A 1 -7.73 15.73 12.26
N SER A 2 -8.78 15.68 13.05
CA SER A 2 -9.45 16.87 13.59
C SER A 2 -9.75 16.70 15.08
N ALA A 3 -9.63 17.79 15.84
CA ALA A 3 -10.00 17.83 17.26
C ALA A 3 -11.52 17.95 17.47
N GLY A 4 -12.28 18.36 16.46
CA GLY A 4 -13.73 18.52 16.52
C GLY A 4 -14.46 17.76 15.42
N ASN A 5 -15.79 17.88 15.42
CA ASN A 5 -16.62 17.27 14.40
C ASN A 5 -16.61 18.09 13.11
N ILE A 6 -16.07 17.52 12.04
CA ILE A 6 -16.07 18.09 10.69
C ILE A 6 -16.64 17.09 9.66
N SER A 7 -17.50 16.17 10.11
CA SER A 7 -18.10 15.15 9.23
C SER A 7 -19.08 15.70 8.19
N ALA A 8 -19.37 16.99 8.23
CA ALA A 8 -20.15 17.69 7.19
C ALA A 8 -19.27 18.28 6.08
N VAL A 9 -17.94 18.22 6.21
CA VAL A 9 -16.98 18.77 5.26
C VAL A 9 -16.33 17.64 4.47
N ASN A 10 -16.29 17.76 3.15
CA ASN A 10 -15.57 16.82 2.31
C ASN A 10 -14.21 17.39 1.90
N PHE A 11 -13.20 16.55 1.97
CA PHE A 11 -11.84 16.83 1.56
C PHE A 11 -11.59 16.14 0.23
N THR A 12 -11.21 16.88 -0.80
CA THR A 12 -10.76 16.34 -2.07
C THR A 12 -9.25 16.41 -2.14
N ILE A 13 -8.62 15.26 -2.23
CA ILE A 13 -7.18 15.07 -2.31
C ILE A 13 -6.85 14.72 -3.75
N THR A 14 -5.94 15.45 -4.36
CA THR A 14 -5.42 15.17 -5.70
C THR A 14 -3.92 15.00 -5.64
N GLY A 15 -3.42 14.02 -6.37
CA GLY A 15 -2.00 13.70 -6.42
C GLY A 15 -1.69 12.74 -7.54
N THR A 16 -0.58 12.04 -7.42
CA THR A 16 -0.20 10.96 -8.34
C THR A 16 -0.06 9.65 -7.59
N ASP A 17 -0.39 8.57 -8.26
CA ASP A 17 -0.08 7.22 -7.82
C ASP A 17 1.38 6.84 -8.12
N GLU A 18 1.74 5.59 -7.87
CA GLU A 18 3.06 5.03 -8.14
C GLU A 18 3.46 4.96 -9.62
N ASN A 19 2.51 5.11 -10.54
CA ASN A 19 2.75 5.12 -11.98
C ASN A 19 2.91 6.53 -12.53
N GLY A 20 2.68 7.55 -11.68
CA GLY A 20 2.62 8.95 -12.08
C GLY A 20 1.26 9.38 -12.64
N ASP A 21 0.26 8.50 -12.59
CA ASP A 21 -1.09 8.81 -13.03
C ASP A 21 -1.81 9.69 -12.00
N THR A 22 -2.61 10.65 -12.47
CA THR A 22 -3.37 11.51 -11.57
C THR A 22 -4.47 10.72 -10.88
N VAL A 23 -4.46 10.78 -9.55
CA VAL A 23 -5.48 10.19 -8.68
C VAL A 23 -6.16 11.29 -7.88
N THR A 24 -7.48 11.17 -7.76
CA THR A 24 -8.29 12.07 -6.94
C THR A 24 -9.23 11.25 -6.06
N GLU A 25 -9.21 11.52 -4.78
CA GLU A 25 -10.11 10.90 -3.79
C GLU A 25 -10.83 11.96 -2.98
N THR A 26 -12.12 11.75 -2.73
CA THR A 26 -12.91 12.59 -1.82
C THR A 26 -13.22 11.81 -0.56
N ARG A 27 -12.91 12.40 0.58
CA ARG A 27 -13.14 11.82 1.92
C ARG A 27 -13.93 12.79 2.80
N THR A 28 -14.94 12.27 3.45
CA THR A 28 -15.67 12.99 4.50
C THR A 28 -14.75 13.20 5.70
N GLY A 29 -14.77 14.39 6.25
CA GLY A 29 -13.97 14.77 7.41
C GLY A 29 -14.31 13.94 8.66
N PRO A 30 -13.38 13.82 9.59
CA PRO A 30 -13.57 13.05 10.82
C PRO A 30 -14.47 13.76 11.85
N ASN A 31 -15.02 12.97 12.78
CA ASN A 31 -15.66 13.45 13.99
C ASN A 31 -14.70 13.23 15.17
N ALA A 32 -13.95 14.27 15.55
CA ALA A 32 -12.92 14.24 16.60
C ALA A 32 -11.96 13.03 16.51
N ASN A 33 -11.52 12.73 15.30
CA ASN A 33 -10.73 11.52 15.02
C ASN A 33 -9.80 11.74 13.80
N THR A 34 -9.26 10.65 13.27
CA THR A 34 -8.46 10.61 12.04
C THR A 34 -9.21 9.82 10.97
N VAL A 35 -9.20 10.33 9.75
CA VAL A 35 -9.64 9.63 8.54
C VAL A 35 -8.44 9.54 7.60
N THR A 36 -8.24 8.39 6.99
CA THR A 36 -7.19 8.15 6.00
C THR A 36 -7.79 7.94 4.62
N THR A 37 -7.01 8.21 3.59
CA THR A 37 -7.35 7.87 2.22
C THR A 37 -7.38 6.36 2.02
N THR A 38 -8.18 5.90 1.07
CA THR A 38 -8.19 4.52 0.61
C THR A 38 -7.13 4.32 -0.48
N GLU A 39 -7.01 5.34 -1.34
CA GLU A 39 -5.99 5.36 -2.37
C GLU A 39 -4.62 5.71 -1.78
N ALA A 40 -3.58 5.11 -2.37
CA ALA A 40 -2.20 5.43 -2.06
C ALA A 40 -1.71 6.54 -3.00
N PHE A 41 -1.21 7.62 -2.42
CA PHE A 41 -0.63 8.73 -3.17
C PHE A 41 0.90 8.69 -3.05
N LEU A 42 1.59 8.67 -4.17
CA LEU A 42 3.05 8.90 -4.21
C LEU A 42 3.35 10.38 -3.96
N THR A 43 2.57 11.26 -4.57
CA THR A 43 2.63 12.70 -4.32
C THR A 43 1.23 13.24 -4.05
N VAL A 44 1.13 14.30 -3.25
CA VAL A 44 -0.10 15.07 -3.10
C VAL A 44 0.14 16.45 -3.66
N THR A 45 -0.62 16.84 -4.67
CA THR A 45 -0.51 18.15 -5.34
C THR A 45 -1.46 19.17 -4.76
N SER A 46 -2.64 18.74 -4.30
CA SER A 46 -3.60 19.62 -3.65
C SER A 46 -4.49 18.88 -2.66
N VAL A 47 -4.96 19.63 -1.65
CA VAL A 47 -6.05 19.26 -0.77
C VAL A 47 -7.01 20.42 -0.71
N SER A 48 -8.25 20.21 -1.13
CA SER A 48 -9.32 21.22 -1.08
C SER A 48 -10.46 20.75 -0.20
N VAL A 49 -11.28 21.70 0.28
CA VAL A 49 -12.47 21.43 1.09
C VAL A 49 -13.67 22.13 0.47
N ASP A 50 -14.85 21.53 0.62
CA ASP A 50 -16.12 22.06 0.09
C ASP A 50 -16.81 23.05 1.03
N ALA A 51 -16.37 23.12 2.29
CA ALA A 51 -16.90 24.04 3.30
C ALA A 51 -15.82 24.49 4.28
N ALA A 52 -16.13 25.53 5.07
CA ALA A 52 -15.21 26.03 6.08
C ALA A 52 -14.95 25.01 7.18
N VAL A 53 -13.69 24.84 7.53
CA VAL A 53 -13.26 23.97 8.62
C VAL A 53 -13.23 24.78 9.92
N GLY A 54 -14.22 24.58 10.77
CA GLY A 54 -14.42 25.36 12.00
C GLY A 54 -13.57 24.94 13.21
N THR A 55 -12.66 23.96 13.04
CA THR A 55 -11.81 23.43 14.13
C THR A 55 -10.37 23.22 13.67
N ASN A 56 -9.45 23.07 14.62
CA ASN A 56 -8.07 22.74 14.31
C ASN A 56 -8.02 21.39 13.59
N THR A 57 -7.59 21.43 12.35
CA THR A 57 -7.49 20.27 11.48
C THR A 57 -6.08 20.18 10.92
N SER A 58 -5.51 18.98 10.98
CA SER A 58 -4.20 18.69 10.39
C SER A 58 -4.36 17.71 9.24
N VAL A 59 -3.71 18.01 8.14
CA VAL A 59 -3.53 17.11 7.01
C VAL A 59 -2.06 16.71 6.97
N GLY A 60 -1.78 15.43 6.81
CA GLY A 60 -0.42 14.93 6.79
C GLY A 60 -0.36 13.52 6.24
N PHE A 61 0.84 13.02 6.09
CA PHE A 61 1.06 11.63 5.70
C PHE A 61 0.87 10.72 6.90
N SER A 62 0.14 9.62 6.71
CA SER A 62 0.16 8.53 7.66
C SER A 62 1.42 7.72 7.42
N ALA A 63 2.36 7.79 8.34
CA ALA A 63 3.57 6.95 8.31
C ALA A 63 3.26 5.49 8.70
N THR A 64 1.99 5.12 8.75
CA THR A 64 1.56 3.81 9.18
C THR A 64 1.39 2.90 7.99
N SER A 65 2.23 1.96 7.94
CA SER A 65 2.19 0.66 7.32
C SER A 65 3.15 0.49 6.17
N THR A 66 4.23 -0.11 6.52
CA THR A 66 5.16 -0.80 5.63
C THR A 66 4.57 -2.10 5.05
N THR A 67 3.27 -2.31 5.14
CA THR A 67 2.59 -3.55 4.69
C THR A 67 2.16 -3.51 3.24
N LYS A 68 2.22 -2.35 2.60
CA LYS A 68 1.83 -2.17 1.20
C LYS A 68 2.79 -1.20 0.52
N GLY A 69 3.16 -1.49 -0.71
CA GLY A 69 4.04 -0.59 -1.44
C GLY A 69 4.55 -1.14 -2.76
N ILE A 70 5.28 -0.29 -3.46
CA ILE A 70 5.93 -0.64 -4.71
C ILE A 70 7.22 -1.40 -4.40
N VAL A 71 7.36 -2.59 -4.96
CA VAL A 71 8.62 -3.32 -5.02
C VAL A 71 9.49 -2.72 -6.12
N PHE A 72 8.89 -2.47 -7.29
CA PHE A 72 9.55 -1.83 -8.41
C PHE A 72 8.53 -1.23 -9.38
N ALA A 73 8.72 0.01 -9.81
CA ALA A 73 7.76 0.78 -10.62
C ALA A 73 7.80 0.45 -12.12
N GLY A 74 8.81 -0.28 -12.60
CA GLY A 74 8.94 -0.67 -14.01
C GLY A 74 8.79 -2.17 -14.22
N ALA A 75 8.94 -2.61 -15.46
CA ALA A 75 8.94 -4.04 -15.76
C ALA A 75 10.01 -4.77 -14.94
N THR A 76 9.61 -5.81 -14.22
CA THR A 76 10.49 -6.56 -13.32
C THR A 76 10.14 -8.03 -13.26
N ARG A 77 11.01 -8.82 -12.63
CA ARG A 77 10.76 -10.20 -12.22
C ARG A 77 11.02 -10.35 -10.73
N VAL A 78 10.10 -10.96 -10.03
CA VAL A 78 10.33 -11.43 -8.66
C VAL A 78 11.03 -12.77 -8.75
N ARG A 79 12.22 -12.84 -8.16
CA ARG A 79 13.11 -14.02 -8.21
C ARG A 79 12.99 -14.90 -6.98
N GLY A 80 12.59 -14.32 -5.88
CA GLY A 80 12.44 -15.03 -4.61
C GLY A 80 11.82 -14.14 -3.56
N MET A 81 11.46 -14.75 -2.48
CA MET A 81 11.10 -14.04 -1.27
C MET A 81 11.55 -14.85 -0.05
N HIS A 82 11.73 -14.16 1.04
CA HIS A 82 11.96 -14.73 2.34
C HIS A 82 11.05 -14.02 3.34
N GLY A 83 10.30 -14.76 4.13
CA GLY A 83 9.38 -14.22 5.12
C GLY A 83 9.48 -14.91 6.46
N VAL A 84 9.07 -14.20 7.50
CA VAL A 84 8.85 -14.75 8.84
C VAL A 84 7.38 -14.57 9.16
N SER A 85 6.69 -15.69 9.43
CA SER A 85 5.27 -15.65 9.81
C SER A 85 5.11 -15.26 11.28
N ASN A 86 4.01 -14.55 11.54
CA ASN A 86 3.62 -14.14 12.89
C ASN A 86 3.16 -15.34 13.72
N ALA A 87 3.53 -15.35 15.01
CA ALA A 87 3.23 -16.47 15.91
C ALA A 87 1.73 -16.65 16.23
N SER A 88 0.92 -15.62 16.05
CA SER A 88 -0.45 -15.59 16.55
C SER A 88 -1.51 -15.25 15.51
N THR A 89 -1.11 -14.80 14.32
CA THR A 89 -2.04 -14.31 13.31
C THR A 89 -1.72 -14.92 11.95
N ALA A 90 -2.70 -15.57 11.35
CA ALA A 90 -2.59 -16.00 9.96
C ALA A 90 -2.75 -14.81 9.00
N GLY A 91 -2.17 -14.91 7.82
CA GLY A 91 -2.29 -13.86 6.82
C GLY A 91 -1.78 -14.27 5.45
N ALA A 92 -1.68 -13.29 4.56
CA ALA A 92 -1.18 -13.51 3.22
C ALA A 92 -0.27 -12.36 2.78
N MET A 93 0.69 -12.68 1.94
CA MET A 93 1.43 -11.74 1.13
C MET A 93 0.99 -11.89 -0.32
N ILE A 94 0.65 -10.78 -0.94
CA ILE A 94 0.21 -10.76 -2.33
C ILE A 94 1.12 -9.82 -3.11
N ILE A 95 1.61 -10.27 -4.27
CA ILE A 95 2.29 -9.38 -5.21
C ILE A 95 1.43 -9.25 -6.47
N ARG A 96 1.11 -8.01 -6.80
CA ARG A 96 0.23 -7.61 -7.90
C ARG A 96 1.03 -6.94 -9.00
N ASN A 97 0.50 -6.99 -10.21
CA ASN A 97 1.05 -6.21 -11.32
C ASN A 97 0.58 -4.76 -11.17
N THR A 98 1.52 -3.83 -11.20
CA THR A 98 1.31 -2.37 -11.22
C THR A 98 0.93 -1.77 -9.86
N SER A 99 -0.26 -2.06 -9.32
CA SER A 99 -0.88 -1.33 -8.21
C SER A 99 -1.65 -2.23 -7.26
N HIS A 100 -2.18 -1.65 -6.17
CA HIS A 100 -3.05 -2.34 -5.22
C HIS A 100 -4.27 -3.03 -5.88
N SER A 101 -4.83 -2.44 -6.92
CA SER A 101 -5.95 -3.00 -7.69
C SER A 101 -5.49 -3.89 -8.86
N GLY A 102 -4.19 -3.98 -9.09
CA GLY A 102 -3.61 -4.76 -10.19
C GLY A 102 -3.85 -6.26 -10.08
N ALA A 103 -3.66 -6.95 -11.19
CA ALA A 103 -3.82 -8.41 -11.24
C ALA A 103 -2.85 -9.11 -10.28
N LYS A 104 -3.38 -9.95 -9.41
CA LYS A 104 -2.61 -10.81 -8.51
C LYS A 104 -1.80 -11.82 -9.32
N ARG A 105 -0.49 -11.91 -9.06
CA ARG A 105 0.42 -12.83 -9.72
C ARG A 105 1.12 -13.79 -8.77
N LEU A 106 1.27 -13.42 -7.51
CA LEU A 106 1.80 -14.27 -6.45
C LEU A 106 0.97 -14.06 -5.19
N GLU A 107 0.64 -15.12 -4.52
CA GLU A 107 0.04 -15.12 -3.19
C GLU A 107 0.68 -16.23 -2.36
N ILE A 108 1.04 -15.91 -1.15
CA ILE A 108 1.66 -16.82 -0.21
C ILE A 108 0.97 -16.63 1.13
N ASP A 109 0.37 -17.70 1.61
CA ASP A 109 -0.31 -17.72 2.91
C ASP A 109 0.70 -18.00 4.03
N ALA A 110 0.54 -17.28 5.13
CA ALA A 110 1.26 -17.50 6.37
C ALA A 110 0.33 -18.11 7.43
N PRO A 111 0.72 -19.23 8.05
CA PRO A 111 -0.04 -19.77 9.17
C PRO A 111 0.11 -18.89 10.42
N ALA A 112 -0.82 -19.02 11.39
CA ALA A 112 -0.72 -18.40 12.70
C ALA A 112 0.27 -19.16 13.61
N SER A 113 1.50 -19.30 13.14
CA SER A 113 2.62 -19.93 13.86
C SER A 113 3.93 -19.33 13.37
N ALA A 114 4.83 -19.01 14.29
CA ALA A 114 6.15 -18.52 13.93
C ALA A 114 6.90 -19.55 13.07
N GLY A 115 7.43 -19.10 11.95
CA GLY A 115 8.18 -19.95 11.04
C GLY A 115 8.77 -19.20 9.87
N LEU A 116 9.69 -19.84 9.16
CA LEU A 116 10.23 -19.34 7.92
C LEU A 116 9.33 -19.72 6.77
N ILE A 117 9.16 -18.78 5.86
CA ILE A 117 8.45 -18.96 4.60
C ILE A 117 9.44 -18.62 3.48
N ASP A 118 9.85 -19.64 2.76
CA ASP A 118 10.84 -19.53 1.68
C ASP A 118 10.36 -20.37 0.49
N PRO A 119 9.37 -19.86 -0.27
CA PRO A 119 8.82 -20.58 -1.40
C PRO A 119 9.81 -20.65 -2.55
N TYR A 120 9.91 -21.80 -3.17
CA TYR A 120 10.66 -21.96 -4.40
C TYR A 120 9.96 -21.20 -5.54
N ILE A 121 10.67 -20.26 -6.14
CA ILE A 121 10.26 -19.58 -7.38
C ILE A 121 11.19 -20.08 -8.50
N PRO A 122 10.65 -20.59 -9.62
CA PRO A 122 11.47 -21.11 -10.73
C PRO A 122 12.43 -20.07 -11.29
N ASP A 123 13.52 -20.51 -11.88
CA ASP A 123 14.69 -19.74 -12.33
C ASP A 123 14.38 -18.47 -13.13
N GLU A 124 13.35 -18.50 -13.95
CA GLU A 124 12.90 -17.33 -14.72
C GLU A 124 12.20 -16.26 -13.86
N GLY A 125 11.77 -16.63 -12.66
CA GLY A 125 11.01 -15.74 -11.79
C GLY A 125 9.60 -15.42 -12.32
N ILE A 126 8.84 -14.68 -11.53
CA ILE A 126 7.49 -14.24 -11.89
C ILE A 126 7.57 -12.84 -12.52
N ARG A 127 7.13 -12.72 -13.77
CA ARG A 127 7.18 -11.45 -14.52
C ARG A 127 6.04 -10.52 -14.13
N TYR A 128 6.39 -9.26 -13.89
CA TYR A 128 5.49 -8.12 -13.66
C TYR A 128 5.77 -7.06 -14.74
N PRO A 129 5.01 -7.02 -15.84
CA PRO A 129 5.34 -6.20 -17.00
C PRO A 129 5.25 -4.68 -16.75
N ASN A 130 4.43 -4.26 -15.80
CA ASN A 130 4.18 -2.84 -15.54
C ASN A 130 4.55 -2.42 -14.10
N GLY A 131 5.29 -3.25 -13.39
CA GLY A 131 5.69 -3.02 -12.01
C GLY A 131 5.16 -4.08 -11.05
N ALA A 132 5.81 -4.19 -9.90
CA ALA A 132 5.43 -5.10 -8.84
C ALA A 132 5.01 -4.31 -7.60
N TYR A 133 3.79 -4.53 -7.14
CA TYR A 133 3.21 -3.94 -5.93
C TYR A 133 2.96 -5.03 -4.90
N ILE A 134 3.42 -4.83 -3.68
CA ILE A 134 3.25 -5.79 -2.59
C ILE A 134 2.17 -5.34 -1.61
N ASP A 135 1.39 -6.31 -1.15
CA ASP A 135 0.38 -6.15 -0.10
C ASP A 135 0.59 -7.27 0.93
N ILE A 136 0.93 -6.90 2.16
CA ILE A 136 1.26 -7.83 3.23
C ILE A 136 0.25 -7.66 4.35
N SER A 137 -0.39 -8.73 4.78
CA SER A 137 -1.26 -8.72 5.94
C SER A 137 -0.50 -8.92 7.25
N SER A 138 -1.21 -8.81 8.36
CA SER A 138 -0.68 -8.98 9.73
C SER A 138 -0.08 -10.37 10.04
N GLY A 139 -0.21 -11.33 9.13
CA GLY A 139 0.34 -12.68 9.28
C GLY A 139 1.86 -12.79 9.09
N PHE A 140 2.53 -11.70 8.74
CA PHE A 140 3.99 -11.64 8.57
C PHE A 140 4.62 -10.64 9.53
N ASP A 141 5.70 -11.03 10.20
CA ASP A 141 6.57 -10.14 10.99
C ASP A 141 7.59 -9.44 10.11
N SER A 142 8.06 -10.11 9.05
CA SER A 142 8.96 -9.53 8.06
C SER A 142 8.85 -10.22 6.71
N VAL A 143 9.14 -9.48 5.64
CA VAL A 143 9.22 -9.99 4.27
C VAL A 143 10.38 -9.32 3.55
N THR A 144 11.21 -10.11 2.89
CA THR A 144 12.23 -9.66 1.94
C THR A 144 11.88 -10.20 0.56
N VAL A 145 11.87 -9.33 -0.44
CA VAL A 145 11.59 -9.71 -1.84
C VAL A 145 12.84 -9.48 -2.68
N PHE A 146 13.23 -10.50 -3.42
CA PHE A 146 14.34 -10.45 -4.38
C PHE A 146 13.77 -10.23 -5.78
N PHE A 147 14.23 -9.20 -6.48
CA PHE A 147 13.70 -8.85 -7.79
C PHE A 147 14.79 -8.33 -8.73
N ASP A 148 14.56 -8.46 -10.03
CA ASP A 148 15.37 -7.87 -11.09
C ASP A 148 14.71 -6.59 -11.56
N GLY A 149 15.24 -5.43 -11.18
CA GLY A 149 14.87 -4.15 -11.74
C GLY A 149 15.90 -3.73 -12.78
N LYS A 150 15.46 -3.35 -13.97
CA LYS A 150 16.28 -2.54 -14.88
C LYS A 150 15.78 -1.12 -14.80
N SER A 151 16.59 -0.22 -14.27
CA SER A 151 16.38 1.21 -14.51
C SER A 151 16.46 1.44 -16.01
N GLN A 152 15.40 1.97 -16.60
CA GLN A 152 15.44 2.50 -17.96
C GLN A 152 16.17 3.82 -17.98
#